data_0b92cb7bda9aa9ea6012ca7a6b922b66
#
_entry.id   0b92cb7bda9aa9ea6012ca7a6b922b66
#
_cell.length_a   1.000
_cell.length_b   1.000
_cell.length_c   1.000
_cell.angle_alpha   90.00
_cell.angle_beta   90.00
_cell.angle_gamma   90.00
#
_symmetry.space_group_name_H-M   'P 1'
#
loop_
_entity.id
_entity.type
_entity.pdbx_description
1 polymer ?
#
loop_
_entity_poly.entity_id
_entity_poly.type
_entity_poly.pdbx_seq_one_letter_code
_entity_poly.pdbx_strand_id
1 'polypeptide(L)'
;MGAGSVTGSAFSSLVAAVLVVVSTVLAPTASADVNVVLPPQKQTMKMGDGTVVTISRTGERATINPSMGGTPLHRNAWVSAKYRVDISKPTRYLLVRPGYLVGCQVNLGGGRVGGRDGSLRLSDGTIDDYDLYGGARNTLSLGPGEVARFFVYDEEMPDLFGADSHQRGLISAGEKSVRASYVNSQIGLRGCAGYAQARSWLLVIVETEFAQESFNFYGRPFSLG
;
A
#
# COMPACT_ATOMS: atom_id res chain seq x y z
N MET A 1 -42.53 -2.20 -73.27
CA MET A 1 -42.79 -1.14 -72.26
C MET A 1 -42.64 -1.72 -70.88
N GLY A 2 -41.54 -1.49 -70.23
CA GLY A 2 -41.32 -2.00 -68.91
C GLY A 2 -40.34 -1.06 -68.18
N ALA A 3 -40.88 -0.29 -67.28
CA ALA A 3 -40.06 0.61 -66.41
C ALA A 3 -39.49 -0.17 -65.25
N GLY A 4 -38.14 -0.29 -65.16
CA GLY A 4 -37.44 -0.87 -64.06
C GLY A 4 -37.23 0.15 -62.94
N SER A 5 -37.70 -0.19 -61.77
CA SER A 5 -37.47 0.57 -60.53
C SER A 5 -36.11 0.21 -59.97
N VAL A 6 -35.17 1.16 -59.95
CA VAL A 6 -33.86 1.08 -59.25
C VAL A 6 -33.85 2.16 -58.20
N THR A 7 -34.42 1.85 -57.03
CA THR A 7 -34.30 2.73 -55.85
C THR A 7 -34.37 1.88 -54.56
N GLY A 8 -33.25 1.24 -54.14
CA GLY A 8 -33.27 0.45 -52.89
C GLY A 8 -31.97 0.23 -52.19
N SER A 9 -30.83 0.46 -52.83
CA SER A 9 -29.53 0.04 -52.23
C SER A 9 -28.69 1.14 -51.58
N ALA A 10 -29.01 2.41 -51.79
CA ALA A 10 -28.19 3.51 -51.24
C ALA A 10 -28.49 3.86 -49.75
N PHE A 11 -29.71 3.59 -49.29
CA PHE A 11 -30.09 3.89 -47.91
C PHE A 11 -29.55 2.91 -46.88
N SER A 12 -29.36 1.65 -47.25
CA SER A 12 -28.85 0.62 -46.34
C SER A 12 -27.35 0.82 -45.97
N SER A 13 -26.54 1.35 -46.88
CA SER A 13 -25.12 1.56 -46.70
C SER A 13 -24.82 2.75 -45.77
N LEU A 14 -25.66 3.77 -45.77
CA LEU A 14 -25.50 4.96 -44.91
C LEU A 14 -25.84 4.66 -43.44
N VAL A 15 -26.83 3.83 -43.18
CA VAL A 15 -27.24 3.44 -41.82
C VAL A 15 -26.15 2.56 -41.16
N ALA A 16 -25.53 1.65 -41.93
CA ALA A 16 -24.44 0.80 -41.40
C ALA A 16 -23.20 1.61 -41.07
N ALA A 17 -22.84 2.64 -41.85
CA ALA A 17 -21.69 3.50 -41.60
C ALA A 17 -21.86 4.38 -40.34
N VAL A 18 -23.07 4.87 -40.07
CA VAL A 18 -23.40 5.68 -38.88
C VAL A 18 -23.36 4.83 -37.60
N LEU A 19 -23.81 3.57 -37.65
CA LEU A 19 -23.76 2.66 -36.50
C LEU A 19 -22.32 2.30 -36.09
N VAL A 20 -21.40 2.18 -37.03
CA VAL A 20 -19.98 1.90 -36.71
C VAL A 20 -19.28 3.11 -36.10
N VAL A 21 -19.59 4.33 -36.52
CA VAL A 21 -18.99 5.56 -35.96
C VAL A 21 -19.50 5.84 -34.54
N VAL A 22 -20.78 5.55 -34.25
CA VAL A 22 -21.32 5.75 -32.89
C VAL A 22 -20.76 4.76 -31.89
N SER A 23 -20.42 3.53 -32.29
CA SER A 23 -19.83 2.54 -31.40
C SER A 23 -18.38 2.85 -30.95
N THR A 24 -17.62 3.64 -31.71
CA THR A 24 -16.27 4.03 -31.35
C THR A 24 -16.20 5.18 -30.34
N VAL A 25 -17.26 5.98 -30.21
CA VAL A 25 -17.32 7.12 -29.27
C VAL A 25 -17.69 6.67 -27.85
N LEU A 26 -18.26 5.46 -27.68
CA LEU A 26 -18.71 4.91 -26.42
C LEU A 26 -17.70 3.91 -25.79
N ALA A 27 -16.51 3.77 -26.38
CA ALA A 27 -15.47 2.94 -25.75
C ALA A 27 -15.07 3.57 -24.41
N PRO A 28 -15.24 2.85 -23.29
CA PRO A 28 -14.78 3.37 -22.01
C PRO A 28 -13.27 3.61 -22.10
N THR A 29 -12.84 4.82 -21.74
CA THR A 29 -11.42 5.13 -21.63
C THR A 29 -10.80 4.16 -20.63
N ALA A 30 -9.84 3.36 -21.08
CA ALA A 30 -9.06 2.53 -20.17
C ALA A 30 -8.41 3.45 -19.14
N SER A 31 -8.72 3.24 -17.87
CA SER A 31 -8.08 3.99 -16.78
C SER A 31 -6.61 3.62 -16.76
N ALA A 32 -5.76 4.59 -17.11
CA ALA A 32 -4.31 4.41 -17.06
C ALA A 32 -3.82 4.41 -15.61
N ASP A 33 -2.71 3.73 -15.39
CA ASP A 33 -2.00 3.76 -14.11
C ASP A 33 -1.61 5.19 -13.73
N VAL A 34 -1.80 5.55 -12.47
CA VAL A 34 -1.38 6.85 -11.94
C VAL A 34 -0.04 6.68 -11.22
N ASN A 35 0.97 7.38 -11.72
CA ASN A 35 2.30 7.37 -11.12
C ASN A 35 2.50 8.59 -10.22
N VAL A 36 2.78 8.35 -8.95
CA VAL A 36 3.07 9.37 -7.94
C VAL A 36 4.54 9.27 -7.53
N VAL A 37 5.29 10.36 -7.66
CA VAL A 37 6.67 10.47 -7.19
C VAL A 37 6.70 11.39 -5.99
N LEU A 38 7.25 10.92 -4.87
CA LEU A 38 7.32 11.66 -3.62
C LEU A 38 8.75 12.19 -3.40
N PRO A 39 8.89 13.43 -2.89
CA PRO A 39 10.19 14.04 -2.69
C PRO A 39 11.01 13.29 -1.63
N PRO A 40 12.34 13.32 -1.73
CA PRO A 40 13.22 12.79 -0.70
C PRO A 40 13.01 13.54 0.62
N GLN A 41 13.25 12.84 1.72
CA GLN A 41 13.03 13.37 3.07
C GLN A 41 14.14 12.90 3.99
N LYS A 42 14.57 13.80 4.91
CA LYS A 42 15.59 13.50 5.91
C LYS A 42 15.17 14.11 7.24
N GLN A 43 15.39 13.37 8.33
CA GLN A 43 15.14 13.82 9.69
C GLN A 43 16.29 13.38 10.58
N THR A 44 16.73 14.25 11.48
CA THR A 44 17.76 13.97 12.47
C THR A 44 17.18 14.19 13.86
N MET A 45 17.40 13.24 14.75
CA MET A 45 16.91 13.23 16.12
C MET A 45 18.06 12.91 17.07
N LYS A 46 17.95 13.36 18.31
CA LYS A 46 18.95 13.12 19.35
C LYS A 46 18.30 12.37 20.50
N MET A 47 18.88 11.25 20.89
CA MET A 47 18.47 10.44 22.04
C MET A 47 18.92 11.07 23.36
N GLY A 48 18.35 10.63 24.48
CA GLY A 48 18.68 11.09 25.81
C GLY A 48 20.14 10.87 26.22
N ASP A 49 20.80 9.83 25.69
CA ASP A 49 22.23 9.56 25.89
C ASP A 49 23.16 10.34 24.94
N GLY A 50 22.60 11.26 24.16
CA GLY A 50 23.31 12.08 23.18
C GLY A 50 23.58 11.40 21.84
N THR A 51 23.11 10.16 21.63
CA THR A 51 23.19 9.47 20.33
C THR A 51 22.35 10.21 19.29
N VAL A 52 22.92 10.42 18.11
CA VAL A 52 22.23 11.07 16.99
C VAL A 52 21.77 10.01 16.00
N VAL A 53 20.49 10.02 15.68
CA VAL A 53 19.85 9.14 14.70
C VAL A 53 19.41 9.98 13.51
N THR A 54 19.88 9.63 12.33
CA THR A 54 19.50 10.29 11.07
C THR A 54 18.79 9.30 10.17
N ILE A 55 17.55 9.60 9.84
CA ILE A 55 16.73 8.81 8.93
C ILE A 55 16.59 9.56 7.62
N SER A 56 16.85 8.89 6.51
CA SER A 56 16.64 9.43 5.17
C SER A 56 15.82 8.47 4.31
N ARG A 57 14.94 9.02 3.47
CA ARG A 57 14.15 8.31 2.49
C ARG A 57 14.36 8.93 1.12
N THR A 58 14.58 8.09 0.11
CA THR A 58 14.78 8.51 -1.28
C THR A 58 14.04 7.58 -2.24
N GLY A 59 13.74 8.08 -3.44
CA GLY A 59 13.14 7.30 -4.52
C GLY A 59 11.78 6.71 -4.18
N GLU A 60 11.02 7.36 -3.31
CA GLU A 60 9.65 6.93 -3.02
C GLU A 60 8.75 7.22 -4.20
N ARG A 61 8.05 6.19 -4.65
CA ARG A 61 7.06 6.26 -5.72
C ARG A 61 5.93 5.27 -5.47
N ALA A 62 4.77 5.59 -5.99
CA ALA A 62 3.61 4.72 -6.00
C ALA A 62 3.01 4.69 -7.41
N THR A 63 2.69 3.50 -7.91
CA THR A 63 1.90 3.30 -9.12
C THR A 63 0.54 2.76 -8.70
N ILE A 64 -0.50 3.57 -8.89
CA ILE A 64 -1.87 3.25 -8.50
C ILE A 64 -2.57 2.64 -9.75
N ASN A 65 -3.10 1.43 -9.58
CA ASN A 65 -3.77 0.69 -10.64
C ASN A 65 -5.23 0.44 -10.28
N PRO A 66 -6.13 0.38 -11.27
CA PRO A 66 -7.44 -0.18 -11.06
C PRO A 66 -7.33 -1.66 -10.65
N SER A 67 -8.25 -2.12 -9.82
CA SER A 67 -8.26 -3.53 -9.45
C SER A 67 -8.59 -4.40 -10.67
N MET A 68 -7.98 -5.58 -10.77
CA MET A 68 -8.27 -6.55 -11.83
C MET A 68 -9.76 -6.96 -11.88
N GLY A 69 -10.47 -6.87 -10.76
CA GLY A 69 -11.91 -7.12 -10.69
C GLY A 69 -12.78 -6.00 -11.25
N GLY A 70 -12.19 -4.90 -11.76
CA GLY A 70 -12.92 -3.79 -12.40
C GLY A 70 -13.87 -3.03 -11.48
N THR A 71 -13.81 -3.26 -10.16
CA THR A 71 -14.67 -2.58 -9.20
C THR A 71 -14.00 -1.33 -8.63
N PRO A 72 -14.71 -0.19 -8.57
CA PRO A 72 -14.19 1.03 -7.94
C PRO A 72 -14.04 0.92 -6.42
N LEU A 73 -14.51 -0.19 -5.82
CA LEU A 73 -14.38 -0.44 -4.37
C LEU A 73 -13.01 -1.00 -3.97
N HIS A 74 -12.22 -1.43 -4.93
CA HIS A 74 -10.89 -1.95 -4.68
C HIS A 74 -9.84 -0.97 -5.18
N ARG A 75 -8.81 -0.78 -4.38
CA ARG A 75 -7.64 0.05 -4.70
C ARG A 75 -6.41 -0.81 -4.66
N ASN A 76 -5.51 -0.59 -5.59
CA ASN A 76 -4.25 -1.29 -5.68
C ASN A 76 -3.14 -0.29 -5.97
N ALA A 77 -2.02 -0.42 -5.23
CA ALA A 77 -0.85 0.42 -5.47
C ALA A 77 0.43 -0.39 -5.32
N TRP A 78 1.38 -0.19 -6.22
CA TRP A 78 2.73 -0.71 -6.10
C TRP A 78 3.65 0.40 -5.63
N VAL A 79 4.28 0.18 -4.48
CA VAL A 79 5.11 1.17 -3.81
C VAL A 79 6.56 0.76 -3.81
N SER A 80 7.44 1.74 -3.93
CA SER A 80 8.90 1.55 -3.86
C SER A 80 9.52 2.66 -3.05
N ALA A 81 10.54 2.36 -2.25
CA ALA A 81 11.35 3.38 -1.57
C ALA A 81 12.68 2.79 -1.11
N LYS A 82 13.61 3.69 -0.76
CA LYS A 82 14.90 3.38 -0.16
C LYS A 82 15.05 4.19 1.13
N TYR A 83 15.32 3.50 2.22
CA TYR A 83 15.60 4.10 3.52
C TYR A 83 17.05 3.89 3.89
N ARG A 84 17.61 4.86 4.61
CA ARG A 84 18.88 4.75 5.28
C ARG A 84 18.74 5.33 6.68
N VAL A 85 19.20 4.58 7.67
CA VAL A 85 19.26 4.96 9.07
C VAL A 85 20.73 4.99 9.47
N ASP A 86 21.24 6.16 9.85
CA ASP A 86 22.59 6.36 10.33
C ASP A 86 22.56 6.73 11.81
N ILE A 87 23.42 6.10 12.63
CA ILE A 87 23.47 6.25 14.08
C ILE A 87 24.90 6.59 14.49
N SER A 88 25.05 7.61 15.34
CA SER A 88 26.39 8.12 15.72
C SER A 88 27.18 7.17 16.62
N LYS A 89 26.50 6.29 17.36
CA LYS A 89 27.13 5.32 18.28
C LYS A 89 26.75 3.89 17.89
N PRO A 90 27.55 2.87 18.26
CA PRO A 90 27.14 1.47 18.10
C PRO A 90 25.86 1.15 18.87
N THR A 91 25.03 0.28 18.31
CA THR A 91 23.74 -0.12 18.90
C THR A 91 23.82 -1.53 19.46
N ARG A 92 23.13 -1.80 20.59
CA ARG A 92 22.88 -3.16 21.08
C ARG A 92 21.75 -3.81 20.27
N TYR A 93 20.75 -3.02 19.93
CA TYR A 93 19.62 -3.45 19.13
C TYR A 93 19.15 -2.31 18.23
N LEU A 94 18.88 -2.63 17.00
CA LEU A 94 18.32 -1.72 16.00
C LEU A 94 17.24 -2.44 15.22
N LEU A 95 16.00 -1.96 15.31
CA LEU A 95 14.89 -2.40 14.48
C LEU A 95 14.56 -1.30 13.47
N VAL A 96 14.50 -1.65 12.20
CA VAL A 96 14.06 -0.78 11.11
C VAL A 96 12.87 -1.44 10.42
N ARG A 97 11.67 -0.88 10.62
CA ARG A 97 10.40 -1.46 10.16
C ARG A 97 9.69 -0.50 9.20
N PRO A 98 9.91 -0.65 7.87
CA PRO A 98 9.22 0.15 6.88
C PRO A 98 7.81 -0.37 6.61
N GLY A 99 6.90 0.56 6.35
CA GLY A 99 5.50 0.27 6.05
C GLY A 99 4.75 1.46 5.49
N TYR A 100 3.44 1.31 5.43
CA TYR A 100 2.50 2.37 5.05
C TYR A 100 1.34 2.40 6.04
N LEU A 101 0.87 3.61 6.32
CA LEU A 101 -0.44 3.83 6.92
C LEU A 101 -1.42 4.02 5.77
N VAL A 102 -2.48 3.21 5.76
CA VAL A 102 -3.50 3.23 4.71
C VAL A 102 -4.85 3.50 5.36
N GLY A 103 -5.57 4.49 4.87
CA GLY A 103 -6.88 4.87 5.36
C GLY A 103 -7.93 4.88 4.26
N CYS A 104 -9.17 4.59 4.63
CA CYS A 104 -10.35 4.66 3.78
C CYS A 104 -11.43 5.51 4.45
N GLN A 105 -12.01 6.44 3.71
CA GLN A 105 -13.06 7.31 4.24
C GLN A 105 -14.36 6.56 4.51
N VAL A 106 -14.76 5.68 3.59
CA VAL A 106 -15.99 4.88 3.70
C VAL A 106 -15.70 3.45 3.28
N ASN A 107 -15.91 2.51 4.19
CA ASN A 107 -15.86 1.09 3.89
C ASN A 107 -17.29 0.52 3.81
N LEU A 108 -17.68 -0.05 2.68
CA LEU A 108 -19.03 -0.60 2.43
C LEU A 108 -19.19 -2.06 2.81
N GLY A 109 -18.23 -2.67 3.45
CA GLY A 109 -18.39 -4.06 3.81
C GLY A 109 -17.46 -4.46 4.94
N GLY A 110 -18.01 -5.05 5.99
CA GLY A 110 -17.29 -6.04 6.76
C GLY A 110 -16.92 -7.21 5.84
N GLY A 111 -16.21 -6.89 4.75
CA GLY A 111 -15.73 -7.85 3.79
C GLY A 111 -14.66 -8.69 4.44
N ARG A 112 -15.04 -9.89 4.88
CA ARG A 112 -14.10 -10.93 5.23
C ARG A 112 -13.21 -11.17 4.01
N VAL A 113 -11.95 -10.81 4.10
CA VAL A 113 -10.97 -11.29 3.14
C VAL A 113 -10.80 -12.77 3.42
N GLY A 114 -11.33 -13.60 2.52
CA GLY A 114 -11.17 -15.05 2.58
C GLY A 114 -9.71 -15.42 2.35
N GLY A 115 -9.03 -15.69 3.43
CA GLY A 115 -7.78 -16.37 3.57
C GLY A 115 -7.74 -16.74 5.02
N ARG A 116 -7.93 -17.99 5.35
CA ARG A 116 -8.03 -18.59 6.69
C ARG A 116 -7.84 -17.61 7.85
N ASP A 117 -8.97 -17.31 8.48
CA ASP A 117 -9.17 -16.88 9.85
C ASP A 117 -8.22 -15.82 10.45
N GLY A 118 -8.48 -14.57 10.11
CA GLY A 118 -8.08 -13.42 10.90
C GLY A 118 -9.29 -12.49 11.01
N SER A 119 -10.18 -12.73 11.94
CA SER A 119 -11.23 -11.77 12.29
C SER A 119 -10.68 -10.79 13.31
N LEU A 120 -10.46 -9.56 12.90
CA LEU A 120 -10.29 -8.45 13.85
C LEU A 120 -11.59 -8.31 14.61
N ARG A 121 -11.65 -8.77 15.85
CA ARG A 121 -12.72 -8.43 16.79
C ARG A 121 -12.28 -7.19 17.53
N LEU A 122 -12.92 -6.08 17.25
CA LEU A 122 -12.91 -4.91 18.12
C LEU A 122 -13.86 -5.21 19.27
N SER A 123 -13.36 -5.68 20.38
CA SER A 123 -14.04 -5.58 21.66
C SER A 123 -13.30 -4.55 22.50
N ASP A 124 -14.00 -3.52 22.92
CA ASP A 124 -13.58 -2.54 23.93
C ASP A 124 -12.51 -1.51 23.55
N GLY A 125 -12.37 -1.14 22.28
CA GLY A 125 -11.51 -0.01 21.89
C GLY A 125 -10.02 -0.22 22.07
N THR A 126 -9.60 -1.42 22.44
CA THR A 126 -8.20 -1.83 22.49
C THR A 126 -7.86 -2.70 21.27
N ILE A 127 -6.82 -2.32 20.55
CA ILE A 127 -6.25 -3.13 19.47
C ILE A 127 -5.42 -4.22 20.14
N ASP A 128 -6.02 -5.41 20.31
CA ASP A 128 -5.24 -6.58 20.64
C ASP A 128 -4.39 -6.99 19.45
N ASP A 129 -3.09 -6.91 19.61
CA ASP A 129 -2.03 -7.10 18.59
C ASP A 129 -1.87 -8.58 18.16
N TYR A 130 -2.82 -9.45 18.49
CA TYR A 130 -2.66 -10.91 18.38
C TYR A 130 -3.30 -11.60 17.19
N ASP A 131 -4.09 -10.92 16.35
CA ASP A 131 -4.83 -11.60 15.27
C ASP A 131 -4.43 -11.20 13.85
N LEU A 132 -3.14 -11.07 13.56
CA LEU A 132 -2.64 -10.93 12.20
C LEU A 132 -2.02 -12.26 11.70
N TYR A 133 -2.79 -13.34 11.82
CA TYR A 133 -2.45 -14.60 11.17
C TYR A 133 -3.05 -14.66 9.78
N GLY A 134 -2.23 -14.54 8.78
CA GLY A 134 -2.65 -14.72 7.40
C GLY A 134 -1.49 -14.56 6.47
N GLY A 135 -1.06 -15.67 5.85
CA GLY A 135 0.03 -15.71 4.88
C GLY A 135 -0.02 -14.59 3.88
N ALA A 136 1.12 -14.20 3.39
CA ALA A 136 1.53 -13.15 2.45
C ALA A 136 0.48 -12.60 1.46
N ARG A 137 -0.67 -12.15 1.91
CA ARG A 137 -1.64 -11.38 1.11
C ARG A 137 -1.76 -9.99 1.71
N ASN A 138 -1.04 -9.07 1.12
CA ASN A 138 -0.98 -7.65 1.44
C ASN A 138 -2.33 -6.93 1.19
N THR A 139 -3.43 -7.46 1.73
CA THR A 139 -4.75 -6.87 1.58
C THR A 139 -5.25 -6.40 2.94
N LEU A 140 -5.57 -5.10 3.02
CA LEU A 140 -6.11 -4.47 4.22
C LEU A 140 -7.64 -4.42 4.15
N SER A 141 -8.30 -4.78 5.24
CA SER A 141 -9.73 -4.50 5.47
C SER A 141 -9.82 -3.40 6.53
N LEU A 142 -10.53 -2.34 6.23
CA LEU A 142 -10.65 -1.16 7.08
C LEU A 142 -12.13 -0.86 7.34
N GLY A 143 -12.48 -0.50 8.55
CA GLY A 143 -13.74 0.13 8.88
C GLY A 143 -13.83 1.59 8.36
N PRO A 144 -15.00 2.21 8.41
CA PRO A 144 -15.16 3.62 8.05
C PRO A 144 -14.27 4.53 8.91
N GLY A 145 -13.40 5.32 8.27
CA GLY A 145 -12.48 6.23 8.96
C GLY A 145 -11.28 5.56 9.64
N GLU A 146 -11.13 4.26 9.53
CA GLU A 146 -9.99 3.53 10.09
C GLU A 146 -8.71 3.71 9.27
N VAL A 147 -7.58 3.55 9.98
CA VAL A 147 -6.24 3.53 9.40
C VAL A 147 -5.55 2.25 9.81
N ALA A 148 -5.12 1.45 8.83
CA ALA A 148 -4.34 0.24 9.08
C ALA A 148 -2.87 0.43 8.72
N ARG A 149 -2.01 -0.40 9.34
CA ARG A 149 -0.59 -0.49 9.03
C ARG A 149 -0.37 -1.60 8.02
N PHE A 150 0.32 -1.29 6.94
CA PHE A 150 0.84 -2.24 5.97
C PHE A 150 2.35 -2.36 6.17
N PHE A 151 2.85 -3.55 6.43
CA PHE A 151 4.28 -3.81 6.58
C PHE A 151 4.86 -4.27 5.24
N VAL A 152 5.96 -3.64 4.85
CA VAL A 152 6.65 -4.00 3.60
C VAL A 152 7.48 -5.27 3.76
N TYR A 153 8.09 -5.42 4.93
CA TYR A 153 8.80 -6.64 5.32
C TYR A 153 7.93 -7.37 6.33
N ASP A 154 7.47 -8.54 5.95
CA ASP A 154 6.72 -9.46 6.79
C ASP A 154 7.20 -10.87 6.41
N GLU A 155 8.11 -11.42 7.20
CA GLU A 155 8.69 -12.73 7.00
C GLU A 155 8.09 -13.69 8.02
N GLU A 156 7.46 -14.74 7.53
CA GLU A 156 6.96 -15.83 8.35
C GLU A 156 8.13 -16.70 8.79
N MET A 157 8.29 -16.84 10.10
CA MET A 157 9.32 -17.67 10.72
C MET A 157 8.70 -18.99 11.15
N PRO A 158 9.07 -20.12 10.52
CA PRO A 158 8.55 -21.42 10.95
C PRO A 158 9.00 -21.74 12.37
N ASP A 159 8.08 -22.14 13.23
CA ASP A 159 8.39 -22.65 14.54
C ASP A 159 8.13 -24.18 14.62
N LEU A 160 8.69 -24.84 15.65
CA LEU A 160 8.55 -26.26 15.86
C LEU A 160 7.12 -26.70 16.29
N PHE A 161 6.27 -25.74 16.66
CA PHE A 161 4.93 -25.97 17.17
C PHE A 161 3.83 -25.51 16.20
N GLY A 162 4.21 -24.97 15.03
CA GLY A 162 3.27 -24.47 14.03
C GLY A 162 2.58 -23.16 14.45
N ALA A 163 3.16 -22.42 15.40
CA ALA A 163 2.73 -21.07 15.67
C ALA A 163 3.31 -20.12 14.62
N ASP A 164 2.45 -19.33 13.98
CA ASP A 164 2.87 -18.37 12.97
C ASP A 164 3.61 -17.22 13.67
N SER A 165 4.93 -17.23 13.58
CA SER A 165 5.77 -16.15 14.06
C SER A 165 6.19 -15.25 12.90
N HIS A 166 5.92 -13.95 12.98
CA HIS A 166 6.23 -12.99 11.96
C HIS A 166 7.33 -12.02 12.38
N GLN A 167 8.40 -11.96 11.59
CA GLN A 167 9.41 -10.91 11.71
C GLN A 167 9.06 -9.76 10.77
N ARG A 168 8.66 -8.63 11.35
CA ARG A 168 8.30 -7.42 10.59
C ARG A 168 9.41 -6.38 10.72
N GLY A 169 10.29 -6.34 9.73
CA GLY A 169 11.40 -5.40 9.65
C GLY A 169 12.78 -6.02 9.76
N LEU A 170 13.79 -5.19 9.63
CA LEU A 170 15.20 -5.57 9.72
C LEU A 170 15.70 -5.36 11.14
N ILE A 171 16.33 -6.39 11.70
CA ILE A 171 16.96 -6.35 13.02
C ILE A 171 18.47 -6.40 12.83
N SER A 172 19.20 -5.54 13.52
CA SER A 172 20.65 -5.48 13.49
C SER A 172 21.21 -5.14 14.88
N ALA A 173 22.46 -5.50 15.13
CA ALA A 173 23.21 -5.16 16.34
C ALA A 173 24.63 -4.75 15.96
N GLY A 174 25.20 -3.79 16.68
CA GLY A 174 26.56 -3.30 16.45
C GLY A 174 26.71 -2.33 15.27
N GLU A 175 25.72 -2.23 14.41
CA GLU A 175 25.76 -1.43 13.19
C GLU A 175 25.49 0.05 13.47
N LYS A 176 26.21 0.91 12.73
CA LYS A 176 25.99 2.36 12.71
C LYS A 176 25.16 2.85 11.52
N SER A 177 24.90 1.99 10.55
CA SER A 177 24.11 2.32 9.37
C SER A 177 23.37 1.10 8.85
N VAL A 178 22.05 1.22 8.71
CA VAL A 178 21.19 0.19 8.13
C VAL A 178 20.47 0.77 6.92
N ARG A 179 20.34 -0.05 5.87
CA ARG A 179 19.59 0.29 4.66
C ARG A 179 18.45 -0.69 4.47
N ALA A 180 17.28 -0.14 4.16
CA ALA A 180 16.09 -0.90 3.78
C ALA A 180 15.62 -0.42 2.40
N SER A 181 15.33 -1.33 1.49
CA SER A 181 14.81 -0.96 0.17
C SER A 181 13.82 -1.98 -0.32
N TYR A 182 12.78 -1.51 -0.99
CA TYR A 182 11.78 -2.35 -1.63
C TYR A 182 11.37 -1.75 -2.97
N VAL A 183 10.96 -2.62 -3.87
CA VAL A 183 10.51 -2.27 -5.21
C VAL A 183 9.20 -3.00 -5.47
N ASN A 184 8.20 -2.23 -5.90
CA ASN A 184 6.89 -2.74 -6.30
C ASN A 184 6.21 -3.63 -5.22
N SER A 185 6.34 -3.25 -3.94
CA SER A 185 5.56 -3.86 -2.88
C SER A 185 4.08 -3.48 -3.06
N GLN A 186 3.20 -4.47 -3.07
CA GLN A 186 1.80 -4.27 -3.41
C GLN A 186 0.94 -3.97 -2.17
N ILE A 187 0.27 -2.83 -2.17
CA ILE A 187 -0.78 -2.48 -1.22
C ILE A 187 -2.12 -2.75 -1.89
N GLY A 188 -2.92 -3.67 -1.35
CA GLY A 188 -4.29 -3.94 -1.80
C GLY A 188 -5.31 -3.49 -0.74
N LEU A 189 -6.23 -2.61 -1.11
CA LEU A 189 -7.33 -2.15 -0.28
C LEU A 189 -8.64 -2.59 -0.89
N ARG A 190 -9.49 -3.27 -0.11
CA ARG A 190 -10.78 -3.78 -0.55
C ARG A 190 -11.94 -3.13 0.20
N GLY A 191 -13.08 -2.99 -0.48
CA GLY A 191 -14.29 -2.47 0.12
C GLY A 191 -14.29 -0.96 0.39
N CYS A 192 -13.35 -0.20 -0.16
CA CYS A 192 -13.27 1.24 0.01
C CYS A 192 -14.11 1.97 -1.05
N ALA A 193 -15.25 2.48 -0.64
CA ALA A 193 -16.17 3.22 -1.53
C ALA A 193 -15.89 4.73 -1.58
N GLY A 194 -15.15 5.26 -0.62
CA GLY A 194 -14.79 6.66 -0.57
C GLY A 194 -13.35 6.94 -0.95
N TYR A 195 -12.87 8.11 -0.56
CA TYR A 195 -11.48 8.50 -0.73
C TYR A 195 -10.55 7.58 0.06
N ALA A 196 -9.51 7.08 -0.59
CA ALA A 196 -8.47 6.28 0.02
C ALA A 196 -7.12 6.98 -0.06
N GLN A 197 -6.34 6.89 1.02
CA GLN A 197 -5.05 7.56 1.14
C GLN A 197 -4.02 6.63 1.77
N ALA A 198 -2.78 6.74 1.33
CA ALA A 198 -1.65 6.10 1.97
C ALA A 198 -0.55 7.13 2.28
N ARG A 199 0.26 6.83 3.29
CA ARG A 199 1.53 7.53 3.56
C ARG A 199 2.56 6.54 4.05
N SER A 200 3.80 6.69 3.63
CA SER A 200 4.88 5.85 4.15
C SER A 200 5.12 6.11 5.64
N TRP A 201 5.51 5.07 6.33
CA TRP A 201 5.83 5.08 7.74
C TRP A 201 7.04 4.18 7.99
N LEU A 202 7.96 4.67 8.77
CA LEU A 202 9.10 3.89 9.24
C LEU A 202 9.17 3.97 10.75
N LEU A 203 9.13 2.83 11.42
CA LEU A 203 9.47 2.71 12.82
C LEU A 203 10.94 2.32 12.94
N VAL A 204 11.68 3.09 13.73
CA VAL A 204 13.06 2.80 14.11
C VAL A 204 13.13 2.69 15.61
N ILE A 205 13.55 1.54 16.14
CA ILE A 205 13.85 1.36 17.57
C ILE A 205 15.35 1.23 17.70
N VAL A 206 15.93 2.08 18.51
CA VAL A 206 17.38 2.11 18.77
C VAL A 206 17.62 1.85 20.24
N GLU A 207 18.44 0.86 20.54
CA GLU A 207 18.93 0.56 21.88
C GLU A 207 20.44 0.70 21.88
N THR A 208 20.94 1.56 22.75
CA THR A 208 22.36 1.73 23.06
C THR A 208 22.68 1.08 24.41
N GLU A 209 23.86 1.30 24.94
CA GLU A 209 24.19 0.84 26.30
C GLU A 209 23.38 1.55 27.39
N PHE A 210 22.96 2.80 27.13
CA PHE A 210 22.41 3.68 28.19
C PHE A 210 20.97 4.15 27.86
N ALA A 211 20.45 3.91 26.67
CA ALA A 211 19.14 4.40 26.27
C ALA A 211 18.48 3.49 25.24
N GLN A 212 17.15 3.42 25.29
CA GLN A 212 16.31 2.83 24.27
C GLN A 212 15.25 3.84 23.88
N GLU A 213 15.15 4.13 22.59
CA GLU A 213 14.13 5.06 22.05
C GLU A 213 13.54 4.56 20.74
N SER A 214 12.29 4.94 20.50
CA SER A 214 11.57 4.63 19.26
C SER A 214 11.24 5.91 18.49
N PHE A 215 11.49 5.89 17.19
CA PHE A 215 11.26 7.00 16.29
C PHE A 215 10.31 6.62 15.18
N ASN A 216 9.29 7.45 14.95
CA ASN A 216 8.40 7.33 13.83
C ASN A 216 8.74 8.37 12.77
N PHE A 217 8.99 7.93 11.55
CA PHE A 217 9.29 8.79 10.43
C PHE A 217 8.18 8.64 9.38
N TYR A 218 7.47 9.73 9.10
CA TYR A 218 6.31 9.74 8.23
C TYR A 218 6.60 10.42 6.90
N GLY A 219 6.11 9.80 5.83
CA GLY A 219 6.12 10.39 4.50
C GLY A 219 4.99 11.39 4.26
N ARG A 220 4.98 11.95 3.05
CA ARG A 220 3.83 12.71 2.56
C ARG A 220 2.70 11.76 2.18
N PRO A 221 1.44 12.10 2.50
CA PRO A 221 0.31 11.31 2.05
C PRO A 221 0.10 11.44 0.53
N PHE A 222 -0.43 10.38 -0.08
CA PHE A 222 -0.85 10.36 -1.47
C PHE A 222 -2.17 9.60 -1.62
N SER A 223 -2.96 9.98 -2.64
CA SER A 223 -4.24 9.32 -2.92
C SER A 223 -4.03 7.92 -3.51
N LEU A 224 -4.91 7.01 -3.18
CA LEU A 224 -5.01 5.68 -3.80
C LEU A 224 -6.15 5.61 -4.85
N GLY A 225 -6.79 6.74 -5.14
CA GLY A 225 -7.92 6.86 -6.05
C GLY A 225 -9.26 7.08 -5.36
#